data_5daeaf3131af1e388e9b174803da09d9
#
_entry.id   5daeaf3131af1e388e9b174803da09d9
#
_cell.length_a   1.000
_cell.length_b   1.000
_cell.length_c   1.000
_cell.angle_alpha   90.00
_cell.angle_beta   90.00
_cell.angle_gamma   90.00
#
_symmetry.space_group_name_H-M   'P 1'
#
loop_
_entity.id
_entity.type
_entity.pdbx_description
1 polymer ?
#
loop_
_entity_poly.entity_id
_entity_poly.type
_entity_poly.pdbx_seq_one_letter_code
_entity_poly.pdbx_strand_id
1 'polypeptide(L)'
;MNIKIYNGDLPSDLNLSDEKEVALDCEALGLVLGRDPLTLVQIGLKNNNYHLIKLDRENYNAPNLKKFLSNSNATFIMHYARQDMLWLKYHLHVNLKNIFCSKLSSKLVRTASQFHGYKDLVKEFCGKDISKKEQQSDWGGNLSEKQIKYAAQDTQYLFEIKDKLIDLLNREKRKNLFDSSMKVIPILVDCLLYTSDAADDVIS
;
A
#
# COMPACT_ATOMS: atom_id res chain seq x y z
N MET A 1 -14.41 10.67 -7.73
CA MET A 1 -13.02 10.21 -7.90
C MET A 1 -12.43 10.85 -9.14
N ASN A 2 -11.33 11.55 -9.02
CA ASN A 2 -10.53 12.02 -10.14
C ASN A 2 -9.33 11.07 -10.29
N ILE A 3 -9.37 10.18 -11.27
CA ILE A 3 -8.38 9.11 -11.45
C ILE A 3 -7.50 9.46 -12.64
N LYS A 4 -6.19 9.48 -12.44
CA LYS A 4 -5.18 9.66 -13.48
C LYS A 4 -4.31 8.42 -13.56
N ILE A 5 -4.02 7.98 -14.79
CA ILE A 5 -3.18 6.81 -15.06
C ILE A 5 -1.91 7.26 -15.74
N TYR A 6 -0.78 6.75 -15.28
CA TYR A 6 0.53 7.04 -15.84
C TYR A 6 1.22 5.73 -16.21
N ASN A 7 1.98 5.74 -17.29
CA ASN A 7 2.77 4.59 -17.74
C ASN A 7 4.25 4.83 -17.39
N GLY A 8 4.83 3.90 -16.66
CA GLY A 8 6.23 3.88 -16.26
C GLY A 8 6.54 4.70 -15.01
N ASP A 9 6.16 5.98 -14.95
CA ASP A 9 6.53 6.88 -13.85
C ASP A 9 5.47 7.98 -13.61
N LEU A 10 5.60 8.70 -12.51
CA LEU A 10 4.86 9.94 -12.26
C LEU A 10 5.37 11.07 -13.16
N PRO A 11 4.50 12.00 -13.61
CA PRO A 11 4.93 13.20 -14.32
C PRO A 11 5.88 14.06 -13.47
N SER A 12 6.90 14.63 -14.10
CA SER A 12 7.90 15.47 -13.42
C SER A 12 7.35 16.79 -12.87
N ASP A 13 6.25 17.27 -13.44
CA ASP A 13 5.51 18.47 -13.03
C ASP A 13 4.48 18.22 -11.93
N LEU A 14 4.20 16.97 -11.59
CA LEU A 14 3.29 16.61 -10.51
C LEU A 14 4.00 16.80 -9.16
N ASN A 15 3.64 17.87 -8.46
CA ASN A 15 4.17 18.13 -7.14
C ASN A 15 3.31 17.47 -6.06
N LEU A 16 3.88 16.46 -5.38
CA LEU A 16 3.29 15.79 -4.23
C LEU A 16 4.13 15.99 -2.95
N SER A 17 5.12 16.88 -2.98
CA SER A 17 6.06 17.07 -1.86
C SER A 17 5.42 17.60 -0.57
N ASP A 18 4.30 18.31 -0.70
CA ASP A 18 3.58 18.94 0.41
C ASP A 18 2.56 18.00 1.08
N GLU A 19 2.32 16.83 0.47
CA GLU A 19 1.41 15.84 1.01
C GLU A 19 2.01 15.22 2.28
N LYS A 20 1.28 15.35 3.38
CA LYS A 20 1.68 14.80 4.70
C LYS A 20 1.15 13.41 4.94
N GLU A 21 0.09 13.04 4.28
CA GLU A 21 -0.57 11.75 4.37
C GLU A 21 -0.98 11.27 2.98
N VAL A 22 -0.60 10.06 2.64
CA VAL A 22 -0.82 9.45 1.34
C VAL A 22 -1.35 8.04 1.54
N ALA A 23 -2.48 7.72 0.93
CA ALA A 23 -2.97 6.36 0.84
C ALA A 23 -2.19 5.63 -0.26
N LEU A 24 -1.68 4.44 0.05
CA LEU A 24 -0.82 3.67 -0.87
C LEU A 24 -1.26 2.22 -0.90
N ASP A 25 -1.27 1.64 -2.10
CA ASP A 25 -1.52 0.22 -2.33
C ASP A 25 -0.74 -0.25 -3.56
N CYS A 26 -0.61 -1.56 -3.76
CA CYS A 26 0.14 -2.16 -4.86
C CYS A 26 -0.58 -3.38 -5.44
N GLU A 27 -0.46 -3.58 -6.77
CA GLU A 27 -0.88 -4.79 -7.44
C GLU A 27 0.31 -5.50 -8.10
N ALA A 28 0.33 -6.81 -7.99
CA ALA A 28 1.34 -7.69 -8.58
C ALA A 28 0.67 -8.88 -9.30
N LEU A 29 1.40 -9.58 -10.15
CA LEU A 29 0.89 -10.76 -10.85
C LEU A 29 0.86 -12.04 -10.00
N GLY A 30 1.09 -11.92 -8.72
CA GLY A 30 1.04 -13.01 -7.74
C GLY A 30 1.68 -12.60 -6.42
N LEU A 31 2.13 -13.57 -5.62
CA LEU A 31 2.62 -13.32 -4.27
C LEU A 31 4.08 -13.78 -4.03
N VAL A 32 4.72 -14.34 -5.04
CA VAL A 32 6.08 -14.89 -4.94
C VAL A 32 7.08 -13.88 -5.47
N LEU A 33 7.96 -13.39 -4.60
CA LEU A 33 9.07 -12.52 -4.96
C LEU A 33 10.00 -13.20 -5.98
N GLY A 34 10.58 -12.41 -6.87
CA GLY A 34 11.44 -12.91 -7.94
C GLY A 34 10.70 -13.49 -9.13
N ARG A 35 9.55 -14.17 -8.90
CA ARG A 35 8.71 -14.73 -9.97
C ARG A 35 7.64 -13.77 -10.45
N ASP A 36 6.94 -13.16 -9.50
CA ASP A 36 5.72 -12.38 -9.77
C ASP A 36 6.04 -10.88 -9.77
N PRO A 37 5.90 -10.17 -10.89
CA PRO A 37 6.28 -8.76 -10.99
C PRO A 37 5.25 -7.83 -10.33
N LEU A 38 5.74 -6.74 -9.74
CA LEU A 38 4.93 -5.58 -9.37
C LEU A 38 4.44 -4.87 -10.63
N THR A 39 3.16 -4.60 -10.74
CA THR A 39 2.56 -4.05 -11.97
C THR A 39 2.01 -2.65 -11.80
N LEU A 40 1.42 -2.35 -10.65
CA LEU A 40 0.71 -1.10 -10.41
C LEU A 40 1.02 -0.58 -9.01
N VAL A 41 1.24 0.73 -8.90
CA VAL A 41 1.27 1.46 -7.63
C VAL A 41 0.11 2.44 -7.62
N GLN A 42 -0.71 2.40 -6.57
CA GLN A 42 -1.85 3.28 -6.39
C GLN A 42 -1.55 4.31 -5.31
N ILE A 43 -1.73 5.58 -5.63
CA ILE A 43 -1.61 6.71 -4.72
C ILE A 43 -2.95 7.40 -4.61
N GLY A 44 -3.53 7.43 -3.42
CA GLY A 44 -4.73 8.19 -3.10
C GLY A 44 -4.40 9.42 -2.25
N LEU A 45 -5.02 10.55 -2.55
CA LEU A 45 -4.87 11.81 -1.82
C LEU A 45 -6.19 12.21 -1.15
N LYS A 46 -6.12 12.99 -0.06
CA LYS A 46 -7.30 13.45 0.69
C LYS A 46 -8.32 14.24 -0.12
N ASN A 47 -7.87 14.90 -1.19
CA ASN A 47 -8.69 15.70 -2.10
C ASN A 47 -9.42 14.87 -3.17
N ASN A 48 -9.53 13.54 -2.99
CA ASN A 48 -10.12 12.59 -3.93
C ASN A 48 -9.43 12.52 -5.31
N ASN A 49 -8.15 12.86 -5.37
CA ASN A 49 -7.28 12.57 -6.51
C ASN A 49 -6.60 11.22 -6.31
N TYR A 50 -6.60 10.41 -7.38
CA TYR A 50 -6.00 9.08 -7.40
C TYR A 50 -5.03 8.99 -8.57
N HIS A 51 -3.83 8.55 -8.29
CA HIS A 51 -2.77 8.38 -9.27
C HIS A 51 -2.44 6.89 -9.35
N LEU A 52 -2.64 6.31 -10.52
CA LEU A 52 -2.36 4.90 -10.81
C LEU A 52 -1.13 4.85 -11.72
N ILE A 53 -0.05 4.28 -11.22
CA ILE A 53 1.22 4.21 -11.94
C ILE A 53 1.41 2.76 -12.39
N LYS A 54 1.19 2.50 -13.68
CA LYS A 54 1.47 1.23 -14.32
C LYS A 54 2.96 1.15 -14.60
N LEU A 55 3.67 0.29 -13.89
CA LEU A 55 5.13 0.19 -13.95
C LEU A 55 5.59 -0.49 -15.23
N ASP A 56 6.74 -0.04 -15.74
CA ASP A 56 7.51 -0.78 -16.72
C ASP A 56 8.25 -1.92 -16.00
N ARG A 57 7.85 -3.15 -16.30
CA ARG A 57 8.35 -4.35 -15.63
C ARG A 57 9.71 -4.84 -16.15
N GLU A 58 10.19 -4.29 -17.26
CA GLU A 58 11.50 -4.64 -17.82
C GLU A 58 12.64 -4.00 -17.03
N ASN A 59 12.45 -2.76 -16.58
CA ASN A 59 13.53 -2.00 -15.96
C ASN A 59 13.15 -1.28 -14.66
N TYR A 60 11.85 -1.17 -14.34
CA TYR A 60 11.35 -0.43 -13.17
C TYR A 60 11.94 1.00 -13.05
N ASN A 61 12.14 1.66 -14.20
CA ASN A 61 12.68 3.02 -14.25
C ASN A 61 11.57 4.04 -13.94
N ALA A 62 11.40 4.36 -12.66
CA ALA A 62 10.38 5.29 -12.16
C ALA A 62 11.00 6.31 -11.20
N PRO A 63 11.89 7.22 -11.65
CA PRO A 63 12.65 8.11 -10.78
C PRO A 63 11.78 9.10 -9.99
N ASN A 64 10.70 9.63 -10.58
CA ASN A 64 9.80 10.56 -9.89
C ASN A 64 8.98 9.85 -8.81
N LEU A 65 8.46 8.66 -9.09
CA LEU A 65 7.77 7.82 -8.12
C LEU A 65 8.71 7.44 -6.96
N LYS A 66 9.92 6.97 -7.27
CA LYS A 66 10.95 6.62 -6.27
C LYS A 66 11.28 7.81 -5.37
N LYS A 67 11.47 9.00 -5.96
CA LYS A 67 11.72 10.25 -5.23
C LYS A 67 10.55 10.59 -4.29
N PHE A 68 9.33 10.49 -4.77
CA PHE A 68 8.13 10.75 -3.98
C PHE A 68 7.98 9.76 -2.82
N LEU A 69 8.09 8.46 -3.08
CA LEU A 69 7.98 7.41 -2.06
C LEU A 69 9.09 7.50 -0.99
N SER A 70 10.25 8.01 -1.34
CA SER A 70 11.35 8.25 -0.41
C SER A 70 11.14 9.50 0.47
N ASN A 71 10.06 10.28 0.26
CA ASN A 71 9.75 11.46 1.07
C ASN A 71 9.51 11.06 2.53
N SER A 72 10.42 11.47 3.42
CA SER A 72 10.34 11.15 4.84
C SER A 72 9.26 11.93 5.60
N ASN A 73 8.69 12.98 5.01
CA ASN A 73 7.67 13.83 5.64
C ASN A 73 6.25 13.27 5.48
N ALA A 74 6.01 12.43 4.47
CA ALA A 74 4.71 11.81 4.26
C ALA A 74 4.53 10.56 5.14
N THR A 75 3.33 10.39 5.70
CA THR A 75 2.88 9.13 6.29
C THR A 75 2.13 8.33 5.23
N PHE A 76 2.66 7.17 4.86
CA PHE A 76 2.01 6.27 3.91
C PHE A 76 1.02 5.36 4.63
N ILE A 77 -0.26 5.49 4.29
CA ILE A 77 -1.36 4.73 4.88
C ILE A 77 -1.67 3.55 3.97
N MET A 78 -1.51 2.34 4.49
CA MET A 78 -1.67 1.10 3.73
C MET A 78 -2.54 0.10 4.48
N HIS A 79 -3.14 -0.83 3.75
CA HIS A 79 -3.76 -2.00 4.36
C HIS A 79 -2.86 -3.23 4.17
N TYR A 80 -2.33 -3.79 5.28
CA TYR A 80 -1.33 -4.87 5.26
C TYR A 80 0.03 -4.44 4.69
N ALA A 81 0.49 -3.27 5.10
CA ALA A 81 1.68 -2.55 4.63
C ALA A 81 2.94 -3.40 4.37
N ARG A 82 3.13 -4.49 5.12
CA ARG A 82 4.28 -5.38 4.94
C ARG A 82 4.39 -5.90 3.50
N GLN A 83 3.26 -6.23 2.87
CA GLN A 83 3.25 -6.78 1.51
C GLN A 83 3.62 -5.71 0.49
N ASP A 84 2.99 -4.54 0.56
CA ASP A 84 3.27 -3.43 -0.35
C ASP A 84 4.72 -2.95 -0.23
N MET A 85 5.21 -2.81 1.01
CA MET A 85 6.59 -2.41 1.27
C MET A 85 7.60 -3.42 0.72
N LEU A 86 7.28 -4.72 0.78
CA LEU A 86 8.12 -5.77 0.22
C LEU A 86 8.26 -5.62 -1.29
N TRP A 87 7.15 -5.43 -2.01
CA TRP A 87 7.14 -5.20 -3.45
C TRP A 87 7.88 -3.91 -3.85
N LEU A 88 7.62 -2.81 -3.14
CA LEU A 88 8.28 -1.53 -3.41
C LEU A 88 9.78 -1.60 -3.15
N LYS A 89 10.20 -2.30 -2.10
CA LYS A 89 11.62 -2.46 -1.78
C LYS A 89 12.32 -3.34 -2.80
N TYR A 90 11.74 -4.47 -3.18
CA TYR A 90 12.33 -5.41 -4.12
C TYR A 90 12.45 -4.81 -5.53
N HIS A 91 11.36 -4.26 -6.08
CA HIS A 91 11.34 -3.79 -7.48
C HIS A 91 11.79 -2.35 -7.67
N LEU A 92 11.48 -1.45 -6.74
CA LEU A 92 11.79 -0.03 -6.86
C LEU A 92 12.97 0.42 -5.99
N HIS A 93 13.49 -0.45 -5.14
CA HIS A 93 14.54 -0.13 -4.14
C HIS A 93 14.18 1.03 -3.22
N VAL A 94 12.89 1.15 -2.88
CA VAL A 94 12.34 2.20 -2.02
C VAL A 94 12.13 1.66 -0.61
N ASN A 95 12.61 2.41 0.39
CA ASN A 95 12.36 2.17 1.80
C ASN A 95 11.40 3.22 2.36
N LEU A 96 10.14 2.84 2.62
CA LEU A 96 9.18 3.71 3.28
C LEU A 96 9.51 3.84 4.78
N LYS A 97 9.57 5.07 5.29
CA LYS A 97 9.96 5.36 6.68
C LYS A 97 8.76 5.55 7.59
N ASN A 98 7.84 6.41 7.18
CA ASN A 98 6.66 6.77 7.96
C ASN A 98 5.45 6.01 7.40
N ILE A 99 4.98 5.03 8.14
CA ILE A 99 3.90 4.15 7.68
C ILE A 99 2.79 4.06 8.72
N PHE A 100 1.57 3.85 8.24
CA PHE A 100 0.41 3.46 9.01
C PHE A 100 -0.22 2.19 8.39
N CYS A 101 -0.17 1.09 9.10
CA CYS A 101 -0.78 -0.17 8.67
C CYS A 101 -2.17 -0.34 9.31
N SER A 102 -3.24 -0.16 8.55
CA SER A 102 -4.60 -0.26 9.06
C SER A 102 -4.97 -1.66 9.55
N LYS A 103 -4.48 -2.73 8.91
CA LYS A 103 -4.69 -4.11 9.36
C LYS A 103 -4.06 -4.39 10.72
N LEU A 104 -2.82 -3.96 10.93
CA LEU A 104 -2.14 -4.15 12.21
C LEU A 104 -2.79 -3.29 13.29
N SER A 105 -3.10 -2.03 13.00
CA SER A 105 -3.83 -1.13 13.92
C SER A 105 -5.17 -1.73 14.35
N SER A 106 -5.93 -2.27 13.40
CA SER A 106 -7.20 -2.95 13.68
C SER A 106 -7.01 -4.15 14.61
N LYS A 107 -5.97 -4.97 14.41
CA LYS A 107 -5.67 -6.10 15.29
C LYS A 107 -5.31 -5.65 16.71
N LEU A 108 -4.65 -4.52 16.85
CA LEU A 108 -4.26 -3.98 18.16
C LEU A 108 -5.44 -3.47 18.98
N VAL A 109 -6.50 -2.93 18.34
CA VAL A 109 -7.63 -2.31 19.06
C VAL A 109 -8.93 -3.12 19.02
N ARG A 110 -9.07 -4.02 18.05
CA ARG A 110 -10.28 -4.85 17.85
C ARG A 110 -9.98 -6.31 18.17
N THR A 111 -9.41 -6.58 19.35
CA THR A 111 -8.87 -7.89 19.76
C THR A 111 -9.92 -9.02 19.80
N ALA A 112 -11.20 -8.71 19.97
CA ALA A 112 -12.30 -9.67 19.95
C ALA A 112 -12.82 -9.96 18.53
N SER A 113 -12.41 -9.16 17.52
CA SER A 113 -12.81 -9.35 16.12
C SER A 113 -11.83 -10.27 15.39
N GLN A 114 -12.34 -11.07 14.46
CA GLN A 114 -11.53 -11.80 13.47
C GLN A 114 -11.52 -11.11 12.10
N PHE A 115 -12.33 -10.06 11.92
CA PHE A 115 -12.54 -9.36 10.66
C PHE A 115 -11.66 -8.11 10.59
N HIS A 116 -10.46 -8.25 10.04
CA HIS A 116 -9.46 -7.20 9.89
C HIS A 116 -9.11 -6.93 8.42
N GLY A 117 -9.87 -7.47 7.47
CA GLY A 117 -9.68 -7.21 6.05
C GLY A 117 -10.12 -5.80 5.66
N TYR A 118 -9.57 -5.26 4.58
CA TYR A 118 -9.91 -3.91 4.11
C TYR A 118 -11.43 -3.73 3.92
N LYS A 119 -12.07 -4.67 3.23
CA LYS A 119 -13.53 -4.67 3.04
C LYS A 119 -14.31 -4.63 4.36
N ASP A 120 -13.83 -5.37 5.37
CA ASP A 120 -14.49 -5.41 6.69
C ASP A 120 -14.38 -4.07 7.39
N LEU A 121 -13.20 -3.43 7.31
CA LEU A 121 -12.97 -2.10 7.89
C LEU A 121 -13.77 -1.02 7.15
N VAL A 122 -13.85 -1.06 5.82
CA VAL A 122 -14.67 -0.14 5.03
C VAL A 122 -16.15 -0.28 5.41
N LYS A 123 -16.65 -1.50 5.55
CA LYS A 123 -18.04 -1.74 5.96
C LYS A 123 -18.32 -1.20 7.35
N GLU A 124 -17.43 -1.48 8.31
CA GLU A 124 -17.63 -1.10 9.71
C GLU A 124 -17.46 0.40 9.96
N PHE A 125 -16.40 1.01 9.39
CA PHE A 125 -16.05 2.39 9.69
C PHE A 125 -16.66 3.41 8.73
N CYS A 126 -16.83 3.04 7.46
CA CYS A 126 -17.34 3.95 6.41
C CYS A 126 -18.78 3.61 5.96
N GLY A 127 -19.38 2.50 6.45
CA GLY A 127 -20.73 2.09 6.08
C GLY A 127 -20.91 1.75 4.60
N LYS A 128 -19.82 1.33 3.91
CA LYS A 128 -19.82 1.03 2.49
C LYS A 128 -19.53 -0.46 2.25
N ASP A 129 -20.21 -1.03 1.26
CA ASP A 129 -19.87 -2.35 0.74
C ASP A 129 -19.02 -2.18 -0.52
N ILE A 130 -17.84 -2.81 -0.52
CA ILE A 130 -16.91 -2.82 -1.67
C ILE A 130 -16.74 -4.22 -2.23
N SER A 131 -16.54 -4.30 -3.55
CA SER A 131 -16.32 -5.55 -4.26
C SER A 131 -14.84 -5.95 -4.17
N LYS A 132 -14.58 -7.27 -4.09
CA LYS A 132 -13.22 -7.82 -4.22
C LYS A 132 -13.03 -8.57 -5.55
N LYS A 133 -13.93 -8.41 -6.51
CA LYS A 133 -13.93 -9.22 -7.74
C LYS A 133 -12.67 -9.04 -8.58
N GLU A 134 -12.10 -7.83 -8.58
CA GLU A 134 -10.92 -7.52 -9.40
C GLU A 134 -9.59 -7.87 -8.69
N GLN A 135 -9.61 -8.24 -7.41
CA GLN A 135 -8.40 -8.55 -6.64
C GLN A 135 -7.56 -9.69 -7.26
N GLN A 136 -8.20 -10.63 -7.97
CA GLN A 136 -7.53 -11.74 -8.64
C GLN A 136 -7.51 -11.59 -10.17
N SER A 137 -7.77 -10.39 -10.68
CA SER A 137 -7.73 -10.14 -12.11
C SER A 137 -6.29 -10.02 -12.62
N ASP A 138 -6.11 -10.13 -13.95
CA ASP A 138 -4.80 -9.92 -14.57
C ASP A 138 -4.43 -8.43 -14.59
N TRP A 139 -3.48 -8.04 -13.75
CA TRP A 139 -2.93 -6.70 -13.64
C TRP A 139 -1.78 -6.43 -14.64
N GLY A 140 -1.39 -7.42 -15.43
CA GLY A 140 -0.25 -7.32 -16.38
C GLY A 140 -0.61 -6.69 -17.71
N GLY A 141 -1.90 -6.73 -18.10
CA GLY A 141 -2.41 -6.22 -19.36
C GLY A 141 -2.84 -4.75 -19.32
N ASN A 142 -3.66 -4.35 -20.30
CA ASN A 142 -4.34 -3.05 -20.27
C ASN A 142 -5.42 -3.07 -19.19
N LEU A 143 -5.46 -2.02 -18.37
CA LEU A 143 -6.43 -1.93 -17.29
C LEU A 143 -7.83 -1.65 -17.83
N SER A 144 -8.79 -2.47 -17.47
CA SER A 144 -10.21 -2.21 -17.71
C SER A 144 -10.73 -1.08 -16.80
N GLU A 145 -11.85 -0.46 -17.17
CA GLU A 145 -12.49 0.55 -16.30
C GLU A 145 -12.84 0.01 -14.91
N LYS A 146 -13.17 -1.28 -14.80
CA LYS A 146 -13.46 -1.93 -13.52
C LYS A 146 -12.22 -2.03 -12.65
N GLN A 147 -11.09 -2.43 -13.23
CA GLN A 147 -9.80 -2.48 -12.54
C GLN A 147 -9.33 -1.08 -12.10
N ILE A 148 -9.47 -0.08 -12.96
CA ILE A 148 -9.13 1.32 -12.63
C ILE A 148 -9.94 1.82 -11.43
N LYS A 149 -11.26 1.57 -11.42
CA LYS A 149 -12.13 1.95 -10.29
C LYS A 149 -11.79 1.16 -9.03
N TYR A 150 -11.50 -0.13 -9.17
CA TYR A 150 -11.11 -0.99 -8.07
C TYR A 150 -9.80 -0.50 -7.43
N ALA A 151 -8.74 -0.28 -8.22
CA ALA A 151 -7.45 0.19 -7.76
C ALA A 151 -7.54 1.56 -7.02
N ALA A 152 -8.35 2.48 -7.51
CA ALA A 152 -8.60 3.74 -6.80
C ALA A 152 -9.38 3.51 -5.49
N GLN A 153 -10.29 2.54 -5.45
CA GLN A 153 -11.10 2.21 -4.28
C GLN A 153 -10.26 1.60 -3.15
N ASP A 154 -9.19 0.86 -3.45
CA ASP A 154 -8.33 0.25 -2.43
C ASP A 154 -7.54 1.30 -1.61
N THR A 155 -7.40 2.52 -2.14
CA THR A 155 -6.83 3.65 -1.39
C THR A 155 -7.88 4.62 -0.83
N GLN A 156 -9.11 4.60 -1.35
CA GLN A 156 -10.14 5.63 -1.12
C GLN A 156 -10.50 5.83 0.35
N TYR A 157 -10.66 4.74 1.09
CA TYR A 157 -11.19 4.78 2.46
C TYR A 157 -10.10 4.72 3.53
N LEU A 158 -8.83 4.66 3.14
CA LEU A 158 -7.73 4.48 4.09
C LEU A 158 -7.58 5.65 5.07
N PHE A 159 -7.87 6.89 4.66
CA PHE A 159 -7.82 8.05 5.55
C PHE A 159 -8.88 7.96 6.65
N GLU A 160 -10.14 7.69 6.30
CA GLU A 160 -11.23 7.57 7.26
C GLU A 160 -11.00 6.39 8.22
N ILE A 161 -10.56 5.24 7.68
CA ILE A 161 -10.21 4.06 8.49
C ILE A 161 -9.06 4.40 9.46
N LYS A 162 -8.03 5.12 8.99
CA LYS A 162 -6.92 5.54 9.83
C LYS A 162 -7.41 6.40 11.00
N ASP A 163 -8.23 7.43 10.73
CA ASP A 163 -8.71 8.35 11.75
C ASP A 163 -9.51 7.59 12.82
N LYS A 164 -10.45 6.71 12.41
CA LYS A 164 -11.20 5.86 13.33
C LYS A 164 -10.31 4.94 14.17
N LEU A 165 -9.28 4.35 13.54
CA LEU A 165 -8.34 3.47 14.25
C LEU A 165 -7.45 4.24 15.24
N ILE A 166 -7.04 5.48 14.93
CA ILE A 166 -6.30 6.36 15.86
C ILE A 166 -7.17 6.69 17.07
N ASP A 167 -8.45 7.04 16.87
CA ASP A 167 -9.38 7.30 17.97
C ASP A 167 -9.51 6.08 18.88
N LEU A 168 -9.64 4.86 18.31
CA LEU A 168 -9.69 3.62 19.05
C LEU A 168 -8.37 3.35 19.80
N LEU A 169 -7.21 3.55 19.18
CA LEU A 169 -5.90 3.38 19.80
C LEU A 169 -5.72 4.30 21.03
N ASN A 170 -6.19 5.53 20.92
CA ASN A 170 -6.16 6.51 22.02
C ASN A 170 -7.13 6.11 23.15
N ARG A 171 -8.37 5.74 22.81
CA ARG A 171 -9.38 5.29 23.79
C ARG A 171 -8.92 4.08 24.58
N GLU A 172 -8.33 3.09 23.90
CA GLU A 172 -7.83 1.86 24.50
C GLU A 172 -6.43 2.01 25.13
N LYS A 173 -5.83 3.22 25.09
CA LYS A 173 -4.48 3.52 25.60
C LYS A 173 -3.38 2.64 24.97
N ARG A 174 -3.53 2.29 23.68
CA ARG A 174 -2.61 1.38 22.96
C ARG A 174 -1.72 2.11 21.95
N LYS A 175 -1.63 3.45 22.03
CA LYS A 175 -0.82 4.24 21.09
C LYS A 175 0.66 3.85 21.12
N ASN A 176 1.24 3.65 22.32
CA ASN A 176 2.65 3.26 22.45
C ASN A 176 2.91 1.87 21.84
N LEU A 177 1.98 0.93 22.01
CA LEU A 177 2.06 -0.39 21.40
C LEU A 177 1.99 -0.29 19.86
N PHE A 178 1.11 0.55 19.35
CA PHE A 178 1.02 0.84 17.93
C PHE A 178 2.34 1.41 17.39
N ASP A 179 2.90 2.44 18.01
CA ASP A 179 4.13 3.10 17.56
C ASP A 179 5.32 2.11 17.53
N SER A 180 5.39 1.22 18.51
CA SER A 180 6.39 0.15 18.53
C SER A 180 6.16 -0.88 17.41
N SER A 181 4.91 -1.25 17.17
CA SER A 181 4.54 -2.23 16.15
C SER A 181 4.80 -1.72 14.73
N MET A 182 4.60 -0.43 14.45
CA MET A 182 4.91 0.16 13.15
C MET A 182 6.41 0.09 12.82
N LYS A 183 7.28 0.20 13.84
CA LYS A 183 8.75 0.09 13.67
C LYS A 183 9.21 -1.33 13.33
N VAL A 184 8.43 -2.34 13.63
CA VAL A 184 8.76 -3.74 13.34
C VAL A 184 8.49 -4.09 11.87
N ILE A 185 7.53 -3.43 11.21
CA ILE A 185 7.15 -3.76 9.83
C ILE A 185 8.34 -3.71 8.85
N PRO A 186 9.18 -2.65 8.83
CA PRO A 186 10.36 -2.62 7.96
C PRO A 186 11.34 -3.77 8.23
N ILE A 187 11.52 -4.15 9.49
CA ILE A 187 12.38 -5.28 9.88
C ILE A 187 11.84 -6.60 9.32
N LEU A 188 10.52 -6.81 9.40
CA LEU A 188 9.89 -8.00 8.81
C LEU A 188 10.00 -8.03 7.28
N VAL A 189 9.98 -6.87 6.63
CA VAL A 189 10.24 -6.76 5.17
C VAL A 189 11.66 -7.20 4.86
N ASP A 190 12.66 -6.74 5.63
CA ASP A 190 14.05 -7.12 5.45
C ASP A 190 14.25 -8.63 5.64
N CYS A 191 13.67 -9.20 6.70
CA CYS A 191 13.72 -10.64 6.94
C CYS A 191 13.16 -11.45 5.74
N LEU A 192 12.06 -11.00 5.14
CA LEU A 192 11.47 -11.68 3.98
C LEU A 192 12.36 -11.60 2.74
N LEU A 193 13.01 -10.46 2.50
CA LEU A 193 13.97 -10.33 1.40
C LEU A 193 15.13 -11.29 1.55
N TYR A 194 15.75 -11.36 2.73
CA TYR A 194 16.86 -12.28 3.00
C TYR A 194 16.47 -13.75 2.82
N THR A 195 15.26 -14.15 3.21
CA THR A 195 14.80 -15.53 3.03
C THR A 195 14.51 -15.88 1.57
N SER A 196 14.11 -14.90 0.76
CA SER A 196 13.89 -15.07 -0.68
C SER A 196 15.22 -15.23 -1.42
N ASP A 197 16.19 -14.37 -1.13
CA ASP A 197 17.51 -14.41 -1.76
C ASP A 197 18.25 -15.71 -1.41
N ALA A 198 18.14 -16.18 -0.15
CA ALA A 198 18.75 -17.44 0.27
C ALA A 198 18.12 -18.69 -0.39
N ALA A 199 16.85 -18.61 -0.80
CA ALA A 199 16.19 -19.70 -1.52
C ALA A 199 16.69 -19.81 -2.98
N ASP A 200 17.03 -18.69 -3.61
CA ASP A 200 17.57 -18.65 -4.97
C ASP A 200 19.03 -19.16 -5.03
N ASP A 201 19.82 -18.89 -3.97
CA ASP A 201 21.22 -19.39 -3.86
C ASP A 201 21.32 -20.92 -3.62
N VAL A 202 20.27 -21.56 -3.15
CA VAL A 202 20.26 -23.03 -2.90
C VAL A 202 19.85 -23.82 -4.16
N ILE A 203 19.30 -23.17 -5.19
CA ILE A 203 18.82 -23.80 -6.41
C ILE A 203 19.85 -23.65 -7.57
N SER A 204 20.90 -22.86 -7.38
CA SER A 204 22.01 -22.68 -8.33
C SER A 204 23.16 -23.64 -7.99
#